data_8a3c403fd085f3d42dff91ae2415860e
#
_entry.id   8a3c403fd085f3d42dff91ae2415860e
#
_cell.length_a   1.000
_cell.length_b   1.000
_cell.length_c   1.000
_cell.angle_alpha   90.00
_cell.angle_beta   90.00
_cell.angle_gamma   90.00
#
_symmetry.space_group_name_H-M   'P 1'
#
loop_
_entity.id
_entity.type
_entity.pdbx_description
1 polymer ?
#
loop_
_entity_poly.entity_id
_entity_poly.type
_entity_poly.pdbx_seq_one_letter_code
_entity_poly.pdbx_strand_id
1 'polypeptide(L)'
;MTGPKGSESRQQEISQISRSLKNLAKEIDLPVIGLSQLSRAVESRSDRRPQLSDLRESGAIEQDADLVIFLYRPWVYTQEDDDRGKAEIIVAKQRNGPTGIIEATFIDRFARFENMSAFVEMEVESQF
;
A
#
# COMPACT_ATOMS: atom_id res chain seq x y z
N MET A 1 18.54 -20.64 -18.28
CA MET A 1 18.04 -19.50 -19.01
C MET A 1 16.75 -18.91 -18.51
N THR A 2 16.43 -19.17 -17.33
CA THR A 2 15.10 -18.83 -16.85
C THR A 2 15.07 -17.57 -15.99
N GLY A 3 16.17 -17.22 -15.35
CA GLY A 3 16.18 -16.09 -14.44
C GLY A 3 15.83 -14.74 -15.07
N PRO A 4 16.65 -14.20 -15.98
CA PRO A 4 16.35 -12.89 -16.59
C PRO A 4 15.10 -12.92 -17.46
N LYS A 5 14.93 -13.99 -18.22
CA LYS A 5 13.75 -14.12 -19.07
C LYS A 5 12.47 -14.25 -18.25
N GLY A 6 12.53 -14.97 -17.13
CA GLY A 6 11.41 -15.09 -16.24
C GLY A 6 11.01 -13.76 -15.62
N SER A 7 11.99 -12.94 -15.21
CA SER A 7 11.73 -11.61 -14.64
C SER A 7 11.13 -10.67 -15.68
N GLU A 8 11.69 -10.66 -16.89
CA GLU A 8 11.17 -9.82 -17.97
C GLU A 8 9.75 -10.22 -18.34
N SER A 9 9.47 -11.53 -18.39
CA SER A 9 8.15 -12.04 -18.69
C SER A 9 7.13 -11.61 -17.62
N ARG A 10 7.53 -11.66 -16.35
CA ARG A 10 6.67 -11.23 -15.24
C ARG A 10 6.39 -9.74 -15.30
N GLN A 11 7.42 -8.92 -15.59
CA GLN A 11 7.23 -7.49 -15.77
C GLN A 11 6.28 -7.18 -16.93
N GLN A 12 6.40 -7.90 -18.01
CA GLN A 12 5.54 -7.74 -19.17
C GLN A 12 4.10 -8.12 -18.84
N GLU A 13 3.89 -9.22 -18.13
CA GLU A 13 2.56 -9.64 -17.71
C GLU A 13 1.91 -8.60 -16.81
N ILE A 14 2.63 -8.10 -15.82
CA ILE A 14 2.12 -7.08 -14.91
C ILE A 14 1.83 -5.79 -15.66
N SER A 15 2.68 -5.42 -16.61
CA SER A 15 2.46 -4.24 -17.44
C SER A 15 1.19 -4.36 -18.27
N GLN A 16 0.93 -5.54 -18.85
CA GLN A 16 -0.28 -5.79 -19.61
C GLN A 16 -1.52 -5.73 -18.73
N ILE A 17 -1.45 -6.33 -17.55
CA ILE A 17 -2.57 -6.31 -16.60
C ILE A 17 -2.87 -4.88 -16.17
N SER A 18 -1.84 -4.12 -15.81
CA SER A 18 -1.97 -2.73 -15.40
C SER A 18 -2.65 -1.88 -16.47
N ARG A 19 -2.15 -2.02 -17.71
CA ARG A 19 -2.71 -1.28 -18.84
C ARG A 19 -4.16 -1.69 -19.11
N SER A 20 -4.46 -2.99 -19.01
CA SER A 20 -5.81 -3.51 -19.21
C SER A 20 -6.77 -2.97 -18.15
N LEU A 21 -6.35 -2.89 -16.91
CA LEU A 21 -7.16 -2.33 -15.83
C LEU A 21 -7.43 -0.84 -16.05
N LYS A 22 -6.42 -0.11 -16.52
CA LYS A 22 -6.58 1.31 -16.84
C LYS A 22 -7.59 1.51 -17.97
N ASN A 23 -7.49 0.72 -19.02
CA ASN A 23 -8.41 0.78 -20.15
C ASN A 23 -9.83 0.38 -19.73
N LEU A 24 -9.95 -0.63 -18.89
CA LEU A 24 -11.25 -1.05 -18.35
C LEU A 24 -11.91 0.07 -17.56
N ALA A 25 -11.15 0.72 -16.68
CA ALA A 25 -11.69 1.83 -15.89
C ALA A 25 -12.23 2.95 -16.78
N LYS A 26 -11.54 3.26 -17.86
CA LYS A 26 -11.98 4.26 -18.82
C LYS A 26 -13.22 3.80 -19.58
N GLU A 27 -13.23 2.54 -19.98
CA GLU A 27 -14.32 1.98 -20.79
C GLU A 27 -15.64 1.94 -20.02
N ILE A 28 -15.60 1.50 -18.77
CA ILE A 28 -16.80 1.38 -17.94
C ILE A 28 -17.11 2.64 -17.13
N ASP A 29 -16.21 3.64 -17.18
CA ASP A 29 -16.32 4.91 -16.44
C ASP A 29 -16.51 4.69 -14.94
N LEU A 30 -15.72 3.78 -14.37
CA LEU A 30 -15.73 3.46 -12.95
C LEU A 30 -14.30 3.39 -12.42
N PRO A 31 -14.11 3.69 -11.13
CA PRO A 31 -12.80 3.48 -10.53
C PRO A 31 -12.49 1.99 -10.39
N VAL A 32 -11.23 1.64 -10.62
CA VAL A 32 -10.73 0.27 -10.45
C VAL A 32 -9.60 0.32 -9.43
N ILE A 33 -9.69 -0.52 -8.40
CA ILE A 33 -8.69 -0.62 -7.35
C ILE A 33 -7.97 -1.95 -7.50
N GLY A 34 -6.65 -1.89 -7.71
CA GLY A 34 -5.80 -3.06 -7.76
C GLY A 34 -4.97 -3.20 -6.51
N LEU A 35 -4.81 -4.42 -6.02
CA LEU A 35 -3.95 -4.73 -4.90
C LEU A 35 -2.66 -5.35 -5.43
N SER A 36 -1.52 -4.88 -4.92
CA SER A 36 -0.21 -5.35 -5.36
C SER A 36 0.67 -5.64 -4.15
N GLN A 37 1.49 -6.68 -4.27
CA GLN A 37 2.53 -6.95 -3.29
C GLN A 37 3.75 -6.07 -3.59
N LEU A 38 4.51 -5.79 -2.54
CA LEU A 38 5.73 -5.00 -2.64
C LEU A 38 6.95 -5.91 -2.72
N SER A 39 8.06 -5.35 -3.23
CA SER A 39 9.35 -5.99 -3.18
C SER A 39 9.77 -6.25 -1.73
N ARG A 40 10.45 -7.38 -1.49
CA ARG A 40 10.99 -7.70 -0.17
C ARG A 40 12.12 -6.77 0.27
N ALA A 41 12.62 -5.93 -0.64
CA ALA A 41 13.65 -4.95 -0.31
C ALA A 41 13.24 -4.02 0.82
N VAL A 42 11.93 -3.77 0.99
CA VAL A 42 11.43 -2.93 2.07
C VAL A 42 11.77 -3.52 3.44
N GLU A 43 11.81 -4.84 3.56
CA GLU A 43 12.08 -5.53 4.83
C GLU A 43 13.53 -5.38 5.30
N SER A 44 14.45 -5.10 4.39
CA SER A 44 15.87 -4.97 4.72
C SER A 44 16.32 -3.53 4.92
N ARG A 45 15.47 -2.56 4.68
CA ARG A 45 15.80 -1.14 4.91
C ARG A 45 15.62 -0.78 6.37
N SER A 46 16.38 0.22 6.82
CA SER A 46 16.21 0.77 8.17
C SER A 46 14.86 1.49 8.31
N ASP A 47 14.48 2.28 7.32
CA ASP A 47 13.13 2.83 7.24
C ASP A 47 12.30 1.91 6.37
N ARG A 48 11.35 1.21 6.98
CA ARG A 48 10.55 0.19 6.30
C ARG A 48 9.25 0.73 5.74
N ARG A 49 9.13 2.05 5.61
CA ARG A 49 8.00 2.63 4.91
C ARG A 49 8.10 2.32 3.42
N PRO A 50 7.00 1.83 2.82
CA PRO A 50 7.00 1.54 1.39
C PRO A 50 7.23 2.79 0.55
N GLN A 51 7.87 2.62 -0.58
CA GLN A 51 8.16 3.67 -1.56
C GLN A 51 7.78 3.19 -2.95
N LEU A 52 7.64 4.13 -3.89
CA LEU A 52 7.30 3.79 -5.27
C LEU A 52 8.32 2.84 -5.89
N SER A 53 9.59 2.94 -5.52
CA SER A 53 10.62 2.02 -6.01
C SER A 53 10.38 0.57 -5.57
N ASP A 54 9.56 0.33 -4.55
CA ASP A 54 9.22 -1.02 -4.11
C ASP A 54 8.24 -1.70 -5.07
N LEU A 55 7.71 -0.97 -6.05
CA LEU A 55 6.91 -1.52 -7.15
C LEU A 55 7.80 -1.92 -8.33
N ARG A 56 8.98 -2.44 -8.08
CA ARG A 56 10.00 -2.70 -9.11
C ARG A 56 9.52 -3.54 -10.29
N GLU A 57 8.86 -4.64 -9.99
CA GLU A 57 8.35 -5.53 -11.03
C GLU A 57 7.07 -4.98 -11.65
N SER A 58 6.64 -3.84 -11.17
CA SER A 58 5.37 -3.23 -11.51
C SER A 58 5.53 -1.76 -11.89
N GLY A 59 6.64 -1.40 -12.54
CA GLY A 59 6.88 -0.01 -12.95
C GLY A 59 5.77 0.58 -13.79
N ALA A 60 5.09 -0.25 -14.56
CA ALA A 60 3.94 0.19 -15.34
C ALA A 60 2.77 0.58 -14.44
N ILE A 61 2.61 -0.06 -13.29
CA ILE A 61 1.57 0.30 -12.31
C ILE A 61 1.79 1.72 -11.84
N GLU A 62 3.03 2.08 -11.53
CA GLU A 62 3.36 3.44 -11.10
C GLU A 62 2.96 4.46 -12.16
N GLN A 63 3.20 4.15 -13.43
CA GLN A 63 2.86 5.06 -14.53
C GLN A 63 1.37 5.10 -14.82
N ASP A 64 0.71 3.95 -14.81
CA ASP A 64 -0.71 3.84 -15.19
C ASP A 64 -1.66 4.29 -14.08
N ALA A 65 -1.29 4.10 -12.83
CA ALA A 65 -2.16 4.44 -11.71
C ALA A 65 -2.29 5.95 -11.53
N ASP A 66 -3.50 6.41 -11.25
CA ASP A 66 -3.76 7.81 -10.90
C ASP A 66 -3.46 8.07 -9.43
N LEU A 67 -3.53 7.03 -8.62
CA LEU A 67 -3.36 7.09 -7.18
C LEU A 67 -2.63 5.84 -6.73
N VAL A 68 -1.56 6.00 -5.97
CA VAL A 68 -0.84 4.89 -5.34
C VAL A 68 -0.83 5.12 -3.84
N ILE A 69 -1.36 4.16 -3.12
CA ILE A 69 -1.45 4.20 -1.66
C ILE A 69 -0.71 2.99 -1.09
N PHE A 70 0.16 3.24 -0.12
CA PHE A 70 0.78 2.17 0.66
C PHE A 70 0.21 2.17 2.06
N LEU A 71 0.14 0.98 2.64
CA LEU A 71 -0.26 0.79 4.03
C LEU A 71 0.96 0.35 4.83
N TYR A 72 1.20 0.99 5.97
CA TYR A 72 2.35 0.71 6.81
C TYR A 72 1.89 0.56 8.25
N ARG A 73 2.32 -0.53 8.88
CA ARG A 73 2.07 -0.81 10.29
C ARG A 73 3.42 -1.08 10.97
N PRO A 74 3.90 -0.15 11.81
CA PRO A 74 5.20 -0.33 12.47
C PRO A 74 5.29 -1.63 13.27
N TRP A 75 4.19 -2.03 13.92
CA TRP A 75 4.17 -3.22 14.76
C TRP A 75 4.58 -4.50 14.03
N VAL A 76 4.29 -4.58 12.73
CA VAL A 76 4.67 -5.76 11.92
C VAL A 76 6.18 -6.00 11.99
N TYR A 77 6.97 -4.94 12.14
CA TYR A 77 8.43 -5.03 12.18
C TYR A 77 8.99 -4.94 13.59
N THR A 78 8.44 -4.09 14.44
CA THR A 78 9.00 -3.83 15.79
C THR A 78 8.48 -4.79 16.84
N GLN A 79 7.25 -5.27 16.71
CA GLN A 79 6.56 -6.10 17.70
C GLN A 79 6.48 -5.44 19.08
N GLU A 80 6.60 -4.11 19.12
CA GLU A 80 6.50 -3.35 20.36
C GLU A 80 5.07 -2.96 20.64
N ASP A 81 4.62 -3.07 21.89
CA ASP A 81 3.25 -2.79 22.27
C ASP A 81 2.81 -1.36 21.92
N ASP A 82 3.73 -0.40 22.03
CA ASP A 82 3.45 0.99 21.70
C ASP A 82 3.07 1.18 20.23
N ASP A 83 3.52 0.29 19.36
CA ASP A 83 3.27 0.37 17.91
C ASP A 83 2.06 -0.42 17.46
N ARG A 84 1.43 -1.19 18.36
CA ARG A 84 0.43 -2.18 17.98
C ARG A 84 -0.77 -1.62 17.22
N GLY A 85 -1.26 -0.47 17.64
CA GLY A 85 -2.42 0.14 17.00
C GLY A 85 -2.07 1.19 15.96
N LYS A 86 -0.79 1.43 15.71
CA LYS A 86 -0.38 2.49 14.79
C LYS A 86 -0.42 2.02 13.35
N ALA A 87 -0.87 2.88 12.48
CA ALA A 87 -0.87 2.64 11.04
C ALA A 87 -0.65 3.94 10.30
N GLU A 88 -0.07 3.85 9.11
CA GLU A 88 0.10 4.98 8.21
C GLU A 88 -0.47 4.64 6.86
N ILE A 89 -1.24 5.55 6.31
CA ILE A 89 -1.72 5.48 4.93
C ILE A 89 -0.86 6.46 4.14
N ILE A 90 0.00 5.93 3.28
CA ILE A 90 0.98 6.73 2.56
C ILE A 90 0.48 6.94 1.14
N VAL A 91 0.10 8.18 0.82
CA VAL A 91 -0.29 8.56 -0.53
C VAL A 91 0.99 8.92 -1.27
N ALA A 92 1.53 7.95 -2.02
CA ALA A 92 2.83 8.09 -2.69
C ALA A 92 2.71 8.73 -4.07
N LYS A 93 1.55 8.62 -4.68
CA LYS A 93 1.25 9.27 -5.96
C LYS A 93 -0.21 9.66 -5.99
N GLN A 94 -0.48 10.88 -6.40
CA GLN A 94 -1.84 11.35 -6.63
C GLN A 94 -1.80 12.36 -7.77
N ARG A 95 -2.38 11.98 -8.91
CA ARG A 95 -2.24 12.77 -10.14
C ARG A 95 -2.85 14.17 -10.01
N ASN A 96 -3.96 14.28 -9.31
CA ASN A 96 -4.69 15.54 -9.16
C ASN A 96 -4.66 16.07 -7.72
N GLY A 97 -3.65 15.72 -6.93
CA GLY A 97 -3.57 16.18 -5.56
C GLY A 97 -2.19 15.97 -4.95
N PRO A 98 -2.02 16.37 -3.69
CA PRO A 98 -0.73 16.25 -3.01
C PRO A 98 -0.46 14.82 -2.55
N THR A 99 0.81 14.50 -2.37
CA THR A 99 1.24 13.29 -1.67
C THR A 99 1.39 13.59 -0.18
N GLY A 100 1.42 12.54 0.63
CA GLY A 100 1.57 12.72 2.07
C GLY A 100 1.29 11.45 2.85
N ILE A 101 1.32 11.58 4.16
CA ILE A 101 1.11 10.46 5.09
C ILE A 101 -0.06 10.82 6.00
N ILE A 102 -1.00 9.90 6.10
CA ILE A 102 -2.15 10.01 7.00
C ILE A 102 -1.96 8.99 8.11
N GLU A 103 -1.90 9.45 9.35
CA GLU A 103 -1.83 8.55 10.49
C GLU A 103 -3.23 7.99 10.78
N ALA A 104 -3.27 6.68 11.01
CA ALA A 104 -4.51 5.98 11.26
C ALA A 104 -4.31 4.95 12.38
N THR A 105 -5.38 4.31 12.78
CA THR A 105 -5.36 3.25 13.77
C THR A 105 -5.78 1.95 13.10
N PHE A 106 -5.07 0.87 13.42
CA PHE A 106 -5.43 -0.48 13.00
C PHE A 106 -5.87 -1.28 14.21
N ILE A 107 -7.09 -1.79 14.15
CA ILE A 107 -7.64 -2.64 15.21
C ILE A 107 -7.48 -4.07 14.75
N ASP A 108 -6.46 -4.75 15.27
CA ASP A 108 -6.04 -6.06 14.79
C ASP A 108 -7.08 -7.16 15.00
N ARG A 109 -7.80 -7.12 16.11
CA ARG A 109 -8.84 -8.12 16.39
C ARG A 109 -10.02 -8.07 15.42
N PHE A 110 -10.21 -6.93 14.75
CA PHE A 110 -11.26 -6.76 13.73
C PHE A 110 -10.69 -6.59 12.33
N ALA A 111 -9.36 -6.59 12.17
CA ALA A 111 -8.67 -6.34 10.90
C ALA A 111 -9.21 -5.06 10.23
N ARG A 112 -9.32 -3.97 11.00
CA ARG A 112 -9.98 -2.76 10.55
C ARG A 112 -9.12 -1.52 10.81
N PHE A 113 -9.09 -0.63 9.82
CA PHE A 113 -8.48 0.69 9.97
C PHE A 113 -9.55 1.68 10.46
N GLU A 114 -9.14 2.54 11.38
CA GLU A 114 -9.99 3.58 11.93
C GLU A 114 -9.21 4.88 12.05
N ASN A 115 -9.92 5.98 12.25
CA ASN A 115 -9.30 7.24 12.59
C ASN A 115 -8.67 7.15 13.99
N MET A 116 -7.59 7.90 14.22
CA MET A 116 -6.91 7.87 15.52
C MET A 116 -7.86 8.23 16.67
N SER A 117 -8.75 9.18 16.46
CA SER A 117 -9.71 9.60 17.48
C SER A 117 -10.66 8.45 17.88
N ALA A 118 -11.09 7.64 16.92
CA ALA A 118 -11.96 6.49 17.20
C ALA A 118 -11.25 5.46 18.09
N PHE A 119 -9.95 5.25 17.90
CA PHE A 119 -9.18 4.34 18.73
C PHE A 119 -9.11 4.80 20.19
N VAL A 120 -8.88 6.08 20.42
CA VAL A 120 -8.82 6.67 21.75
C VAL A 120 -10.18 6.50 22.46
N GLU A 121 -11.27 6.73 21.75
CA GLU A 121 -12.62 6.54 22.28
C GLU A 121 -12.86 5.09 22.68
N MET A 122 -12.46 4.14 21.86
CA MET A 122 -12.59 2.72 22.16
C MET A 122 -11.80 2.30 23.39
N GLU A 123 -10.59 2.82 23.55
CA GLU A 123 -9.77 2.54 24.73
C GLU A 123 -10.43 3.06 25.99
N VAL A 124 -10.99 4.25 25.94
CA VAL A 124 -11.70 4.84 27.10
C VAL A 124 -12.91 4.00 27.45
N GLU A 125 -13.70 3.57 26.47
CA GLU A 125 -14.87 2.71 26.72
C GLU A 125 -14.47 1.38 27.35
N SER A 126 -13.36 0.80 26.94
CA SER A 126 -12.90 -0.48 27.48
C SER A 126 -12.40 -0.41 28.92
N GLN A 127 -12.11 0.79 29.43
CA GLN A 127 -11.69 1.00 30.81
C GLN A 127 -12.86 1.15 31.78
N PHE A 128 -14.05 1.35 31.26
CA PHE A 128 -15.27 1.48 32.04
C PHE A 128 -16.24 0.36 31.76
#